data_36a3c555e9e9087a5f09f1fdcca3c5c4
#
_entry.id   36a3c555e9e9087a5f09f1fdcca3c5c4
#
_cell.length_a   1.000
_cell.length_b   1.000
_cell.length_c   1.000
_cell.angle_alpha   90.00
_cell.angle_beta   90.00
_cell.angle_gamma   90.00
#
_symmetry.space_group_name_H-M   'P 1'
#
loop_
_entity.id
_entity.type
_entity.pdbx_description
1 polymer ?
#
loop_
_entity_poly.entity_id
_entity_poly.type
_entity_poly.pdbx_seq_one_letter_code
_entity_poly.pdbx_strand_id
1 'polypeptide(L)'
;MLKRARTAFMIMILISGQGFAHDVSSHNKPSGQTADPNSFDFQMRAAMERMDGDMSISFTGDPDRDFSAMMIPHHQGAVDMARLELQFGKDPVLRRLAQGIIIEQLQEIDVMQRQLAALPRSPKESGGLRNEKKDHQ
;
A
#
# COMPACT_ATOMS: atom_id res chain seq x y z
N MET A 1 -0.91 -19.17 55.93
CA MET A 1 -0.86 -17.94 55.12
C MET A 1 0.54 -17.77 54.60
N LEU A 2 0.79 -18.15 53.36
CA LEU A 2 2.15 -18.16 52.77
C LEU A 2 2.24 -16.99 51.78
N LYS A 3 3.01 -15.95 52.16
CA LYS A 3 3.26 -14.77 51.31
C LYS A 3 4.33 -15.13 50.27
N ARG A 4 3.96 -15.24 49.00
CA ARG A 4 4.90 -15.41 47.89
C ARG A 4 5.49 -14.05 47.51
N ALA A 5 6.80 -13.87 47.82
CA ALA A 5 7.58 -12.75 47.33
C ALA A 5 7.83 -12.89 45.81
N ARG A 6 7.42 -11.88 45.05
CA ARG A 6 7.73 -11.75 43.62
C ARG A 6 9.05 -10.98 43.50
N THR A 7 10.13 -11.70 43.20
CA THR A 7 11.41 -11.10 42.84
C THR A 7 11.34 -10.61 41.40
N ALA A 8 11.31 -9.30 41.20
CA ALA A 8 11.43 -8.67 39.89
C ALA A 8 12.91 -8.72 39.46
N PHE A 9 13.21 -9.48 38.44
CA PHE A 9 14.54 -9.53 37.81
C PHE A 9 14.60 -8.44 36.72
N MET A 10 15.24 -7.33 37.08
CA MET A 10 15.46 -6.20 36.15
C MET A 10 16.73 -6.51 35.33
N ILE A 11 16.53 -6.96 34.10
CA ILE A 11 17.63 -7.13 33.15
C ILE A 11 17.89 -5.78 32.49
N MET A 12 19.01 -5.16 32.90
CA MET A 12 19.54 -3.94 32.29
C MET A 12 20.33 -4.33 31.03
N ILE A 13 19.71 -4.20 29.85
CA ILE A 13 20.40 -4.39 28.58
C ILE A 13 21.13 -3.10 28.23
N LEU A 14 22.45 -3.11 28.38
CA LEU A 14 23.36 -2.10 27.84
C LEU A 14 23.41 -2.26 26.33
N ILE A 15 22.65 -1.44 25.59
CA ILE A 15 22.74 -1.34 24.15
C ILE A 15 23.93 -0.44 23.81
N SER A 16 25.06 -1.07 23.50
CA SER A 16 26.20 -0.39 22.88
C SER A 16 25.78 0.07 21.50
N GLY A 17 25.57 1.37 21.35
CA GLY A 17 25.27 1.99 20.06
C GLY A 17 26.46 1.88 19.12
N GLN A 18 26.43 0.91 18.21
CA GLN A 18 27.25 0.95 16.99
C GLN A 18 26.39 1.61 15.92
N GLY A 19 26.72 2.87 15.64
CA GLY A 19 26.12 3.61 14.54
C GLY A 19 26.51 2.96 13.22
N PHE A 20 25.59 2.20 12.62
CA PHE A 20 25.66 1.88 11.21
C PHE A 20 25.26 3.13 10.44
N ALA A 21 26.26 3.89 9.99
CA ALA A 21 26.07 4.88 8.95
C ALA A 21 25.67 4.10 7.68
N HIS A 22 24.37 4.03 7.38
CA HIS A 22 23.90 3.63 6.07
C HIS A 22 24.28 4.74 5.10
N ASP A 23 25.35 4.52 4.35
CA ASP A 23 25.68 5.31 3.18
C ASP A 23 24.59 5.05 2.10
N VAL A 24 23.61 5.94 2.04
CA VAL A 24 22.49 5.91 1.09
C VAL A 24 22.91 6.52 -0.26
N SER A 25 24.23 6.60 -0.54
CA SER A 25 24.72 7.22 -1.77
C SER A 25 25.39 6.21 -2.70
N SER A 26 24.61 5.25 -3.20
CA SER A 26 24.94 4.62 -4.48
C SER A 26 23.65 4.17 -5.17
N HIS A 27 22.85 5.13 -5.63
CA HIS A 27 21.96 4.88 -6.74
C HIS A 27 22.85 4.55 -7.95
N ASN A 28 23.05 3.26 -8.15
CA ASN A 28 23.65 2.69 -9.32
C ASN A 28 22.86 3.19 -10.54
N LYS A 29 23.35 4.23 -11.21
CA LYS A 29 22.82 4.73 -12.46
C LYS A 29 22.84 3.56 -13.44
N PRO A 30 21.72 3.09 -13.97
CA PRO A 30 21.71 1.97 -14.88
C PRO A 30 22.51 2.37 -16.11
N SER A 31 23.65 1.69 -16.32
CA SER A 31 24.38 1.69 -17.58
C SER A 31 23.36 1.33 -18.67
N GLY A 32 23.29 2.12 -19.75
CA GLY A 32 22.30 2.13 -20.82
C GLY A 32 22.01 0.79 -21.54
N GLN A 33 21.55 -0.19 -20.77
CA GLN A 33 20.83 -1.35 -21.27
C GLN A 33 19.36 -0.96 -21.29
N THR A 34 18.76 -0.93 -22.47
CA THR A 34 17.29 -0.85 -22.61
C THR A 34 16.72 -2.00 -21.80
N ALA A 35 16.09 -1.68 -20.65
CA ALA A 35 15.50 -2.69 -19.79
C ALA A 35 14.46 -3.47 -20.60
N ASP A 36 14.55 -4.82 -20.59
CA ASP A 36 13.59 -5.67 -21.27
C ASP A 36 12.20 -5.46 -20.63
N PRO A 37 11.22 -4.95 -21.38
CA PRO A 37 9.87 -4.72 -20.86
C PRO A 37 9.19 -5.99 -20.33
N ASN A 38 9.67 -7.16 -20.73
CA ASN A 38 9.15 -8.45 -20.31
C ASN A 38 9.91 -9.04 -19.11
N SER A 39 10.94 -8.35 -18.59
CA SER A 39 11.64 -8.81 -17.40
C SER A 39 10.83 -8.60 -16.13
N PHE A 40 11.06 -9.44 -15.12
CA PHE A 40 10.42 -9.36 -13.82
C PHE A 40 10.64 -8.00 -13.14
N ASP A 41 11.88 -7.53 -13.10
CA ASP A 41 12.25 -6.28 -12.44
C ASP A 41 11.60 -5.06 -13.11
N PHE A 42 11.53 -5.02 -14.45
CA PHE A 42 10.84 -3.97 -15.17
C PHE A 42 9.35 -3.94 -14.83
N GLN A 43 8.68 -5.10 -14.92
CA GLN A 43 7.25 -5.19 -14.66
C GLN A 43 6.91 -4.93 -13.19
N MET A 44 7.76 -5.38 -12.26
CA MET A 44 7.58 -5.13 -10.83
C MET A 44 7.69 -3.64 -10.51
N ARG A 45 8.71 -2.94 -11.06
CA ARG A 45 8.84 -1.47 -10.90
C ARG A 45 7.64 -0.74 -11.47
N ALA A 46 7.20 -1.11 -12.67
CA ALA A 46 6.02 -0.51 -13.29
C ALA A 46 4.73 -0.73 -12.47
N ALA A 47 4.58 -1.88 -11.82
CA ALA A 47 3.46 -2.14 -10.91
C ALA A 47 3.51 -1.25 -9.67
N MET A 48 4.70 -1.08 -9.07
CA MET A 48 4.91 -0.20 -7.92
C MET A 48 4.67 1.28 -8.28
N GLU A 49 5.18 1.75 -9.41
CA GLU A 49 4.99 3.14 -9.88
C GLU A 49 3.51 3.46 -10.11
N ARG A 50 2.75 2.53 -10.70
CA ARG A 50 1.29 2.70 -10.84
C ARG A 50 0.60 2.77 -9.49
N MET A 51 0.91 1.85 -8.58
CA MET A 51 0.35 1.83 -7.24
C MET A 51 0.61 3.15 -6.51
N ASP A 52 1.85 3.63 -6.49
CA ASP A 52 2.24 4.89 -5.84
C ASP A 52 1.51 6.09 -6.46
N GLY A 53 1.42 6.13 -7.80
CA GLY A 53 0.68 7.17 -8.52
C GLY A 53 -0.80 7.18 -8.16
N ASP A 54 -1.44 6.01 -8.17
CA ASP A 54 -2.88 5.86 -7.90
C ASP A 54 -3.23 6.08 -6.41
N MET A 55 -2.27 5.87 -5.49
CA MET A 55 -2.42 6.20 -4.06
C MET A 55 -2.30 7.70 -3.76
N SER A 56 -1.81 8.50 -4.71
CA SER A 56 -1.65 9.95 -4.56
C SER A 56 -3.00 10.67 -4.68
N ILE A 57 -3.82 10.59 -3.64
CA ILE A 57 -5.16 11.17 -3.60
C ILE A 57 -5.20 12.54 -2.94
N SER A 58 -6.24 13.32 -3.25
CA SER A 58 -6.60 14.51 -2.47
C SER A 58 -7.54 14.12 -1.35
N PHE A 59 -7.16 14.36 -0.10
CA PHE A 59 -7.99 14.06 1.07
C PHE A 59 -9.29 14.89 1.08
N THR A 60 -10.41 14.19 1.25
CA THR A 60 -11.74 14.80 1.37
C THR A 60 -12.01 15.33 2.78
N GLY A 61 -11.32 14.76 3.79
CA GLY A 61 -11.54 14.98 5.22
C GLY A 61 -12.55 14.01 5.83
N ASP A 62 -13.08 13.08 5.04
CA ASP A 62 -13.87 11.95 5.50
C ASP A 62 -12.94 10.71 5.60
N PRO A 63 -12.63 10.22 6.82
CA PRO A 63 -11.68 9.13 7.01
C PRO A 63 -12.06 7.84 6.28
N ASP A 64 -13.35 7.52 6.19
CA ASP A 64 -13.81 6.27 5.56
C ASP A 64 -13.63 6.33 4.03
N ARG A 65 -13.89 7.50 3.44
CA ARG A 65 -13.64 7.75 2.03
C ARG A 65 -12.17 7.77 1.70
N ASP A 66 -11.40 8.52 2.48
CA ASP A 66 -9.97 8.72 2.25
C ASP A 66 -9.22 7.39 2.43
N PHE A 67 -9.60 6.59 3.43
CA PHE A 67 -9.09 5.24 3.64
C PHE A 67 -9.38 4.34 2.42
N SER A 68 -10.63 4.27 1.99
CA SER A 68 -11.03 3.40 0.88
C SER A 68 -10.38 3.82 -0.44
N ALA A 69 -10.32 5.14 -0.71
CA ALA A 69 -9.71 5.69 -1.91
C ALA A 69 -8.21 5.37 -2.01
N MET A 70 -7.51 5.32 -0.88
CA MET A 70 -6.09 4.98 -0.81
C MET A 70 -5.85 3.46 -0.83
N MET A 71 -6.67 2.70 -0.09
CA MET A 71 -6.44 1.26 0.07
C MET A 71 -6.83 0.44 -1.17
N ILE A 72 -7.81 0.89 -1.97
CA ILE A 72 -8.17 0.23 -3.22
C ILE A 72 -6.96 0.13 -4.17
N PRO A 73 -6.27 1.22 -4.56
CA PRO A 73 -5.09 1.12 -5.41
C PRO A 73 -3.91 0.40 -4.75
N HIS A 74 -3.73 0.51 -3.43
CA HIS A 74 -2.73 -0.26 -2.70
C HIS A 74 -2.95 -1.77 -2.87
N HIS A 75 -4.18 -2.23 -2.66
CA HIS A 75 -4.54 -3.63 -2.83
C HIS A 75 -4.41 -4.10 -4.28
N GLN A 76 -4.78 -3.24 -5.24
CA GLN A 76 -4.59 -3.53 -6.66
C GLN A 76 -3.10 -3.72 -6.99
N GLY A 77 -2.22 -2.88 -6.44
CA GLY A 77 -0.77 -3.05 -6.58
C GLY A 77 -0.27 -4.38 -6.02
N ALA A 78 -0.79 -4.79 -4.85
CA ALA A 78 -0.45 -6.10 -4.27
C ALA A 78 -0.90 -7.27 -5.16
N VAL A 79 -2.08 -7.18 -5.77
CA VAL A 79 -2.59 -8.17 -6.75
C VAL A 79 -1.68 -8.22 -7.98
N ASP A 80 -1.26 -7.09 -8.52
CA ASP A 80 -0.41 -7.02 -9.70
C ASP A 80 0.97 -7.63 -9.41
N MET A 81 1.60 -7.30 -8.28
CA MET A 81 2.86 -7.91 -7.84
C MET A 81 2.74 -9.42 -7.60
N ALA A 82 1.63 -9.87 -7.00
CA ALA A 82 1.39 -11.31 -6.79
C ALA A 82 1.21 -12.06 -8.13
N ARG A 83 0.62 -11.45 -9.14
CA ARG A 83 0.55 -12.02 -10.50
C ARG A 83 1.94 -12.17 -11.12
N LEU A 84 2.84 -11.21 -10.91
CA LEU A 84 4.23 -11.32 -11.36
C LEU A 84 4.98 -12.47 -10.67
N GLU A 85 4.75 -12.67 -9.36
CA GLU A 85 5.27 -13.86 -8.67
C GLU A 85 4.76 -15.15 -9.30
N LEU A 86 3.49 -15.24 -9.68
CA LEU A 86 2.95 -16.39 -10.37
C LEU A 86 3.52 -16.58 -11.78
N GLN A 87 3.90 -15.52 -12.44
CA GLN A 87 4.47 -15.55 -13.80
C GLN A 87 5.94 -15.96 -13.80
N PHE A 88 6.74 -15.40 -12.90
CA PHE A 88 8.21 -15.50 -12.91
C PHE A 88 8.78 -16.36 -11.78
N GLY A 89 8.13 -16.37 -10.62
CA GLY A 89 8.58 -17.07 -9.43
C GLY A 89 8.50 -18.59 -9.59
N LYS A 90 9.43 -19.29 -8.94
CA LYS A 90 9.54 -20.75 -9.01
C LYS A 90 9.31 -21.45 -7.68
N ASP A 91 9.41 -20.70 -6.57
CA ASP A 91 9.22 -21.25 -5.25
C ASP A 91 7.75 -21.64 -5.02
N PRO A 92 7.43 -22.88 -4.69
CA PRO A 92 6.04 -23.32 -4.55
C PRO A 92 5.32 -22.71 -3.36
N VAL A 93 6.05 -22.27 -2.32
CA VAL A 93 5.47 -21.63 -1.13
C VAL A 93 5.08 -20.19 -1.46
N LEU A 94 6.00 -19.44 -2.11
CA LEU A 94 5.72 -18.06 -2.53
C LEU A 94 4.62 -17.99 -3.58
N ARG A 95 4.60 -18.91 -4.53
CA ARG A 95 3.51 -19.00 -5.51
C ARG A 95 2.15 -19.26 -4.86
N ARG A 96 2.10 -20.13 -3.86
CA ARG A 96 0.85 -20.37 -3.10
C ARG A 96 0.43 -19.15 -2.30
N LEU A 97 1.38 -18.46 -1.68
CA LEU A 97 1.13 -17.20 -0.99
C LEU A 97 0.56 -16.15 -1.96
N ALA A 98 1.16 -16.00 -3.14
CA ALA A 98 0.69 -15.07 -4.18
C ALA A 98 -0.75 -15.38 -4.64
N GLN A 99 -1.12 -16.66 -4.76
CA GLN A 99 -2.51 -17.03 -5.04
C GLN A 99 -3.47 -16.59 -3.93
N GLY A 100 -3.08 -16.76 -2.67
CA GLY A 100 -3.86 -16.29 -1.51
C GLY A 100 -4.02 -14.77 -1.53
N ILE A 101 -2.93 -14.03 -1.73
CA ILE A 101 -2.95 -12.57 -1.83
C ILE A 101 -3.96 -12.11 -2.90
N ILE A 102 -3.92 -12.68 -4.10
CA ILE A 102 -4.85 -12.31 -5.19
C ILE A 102 -6.30 -12.47 -4.75
N ILE A 103 -6.65 -13.58 -4.12
CA ILE A 103 -8.03 -13.88 -3.71
C ILE A 103 -8.48 -12.90 -2.61
N GLU A 104 -7.68 -12.75 -1.56
CA GLU A 104 -8.02 -11.90 -0.41
C GLU A 104 -8.11 -10.43 -0.80
N GLN A 105 -7.11 -9.92 -1.53
CA GLN A 105 -7.07 -8.52 -1.91
C GLN A 105 -8.21 -8.13 -2.87
N LEU A 106 -8.60 -9.01 -3.80
CA LEU A 106 -9.74 -8.75 -4.68
C LEU A 106 -11.06 -8.72 -3.91
N GLN A 107 -11.23 -9.55 -2.88
CA GLN A 107 -12.42 -9.52 -2.01
C GLN A 107 -12.47 -8.22 -1.20
N GLU A 108 -11.34 -7.77 -0.65
CA GLU A 108 -11.25 -6.54 0.12
C GLU A 108 -11.48 -5.29 -0.76
N ILE A 109 -10.97 -5.29 -1.99
CA ILE A 109 -11.27 -4.23 -2.98
C ILE A 109 -12.78 -4.14 -3.23
N ASP A 110 -13.45 -5.26 -3.45
CA ASP A 110 -14.89 -5.30 -3.69
C ASP A 110 -15.70 -4.79 -2.47
N VAL A 111 -15.27 -5.13 -1.25
CA VAL A 111 -15.87 -4.58 -0.03
C VAL A 111 -15.69 -3.05 0.04
N MET A 112 -14.47 -2.56 -0.15
CA MET A 112 -14.19 -1.12 -0.10
C MET A 112 -14.93 -0.34 -1.18
N GLN A 113 -15.01 -0.85 -2.40
CA GLN A 113 -15.75 -0.23 -3.50
C GLN A 113 -17.25 -0.12 -3.19
N ARG A 114 -17.86 -1.18 -2.64
CA ARG A 114 -19.28 -1.15 -2.23
C ARG A 114 -19.54 -0.17 -1.10
N GLN A 115 -18.67 -0.14 -0.09
CA GLN A 115 -18.80 0.81 1.03
C GLN A 115 -18.60 2.25 0.55
N LEU A 116 -17.60 2.51 -0.28
CA LEU A 116 -17.34 3.84 -0.84
C LEU A 116 -18.55 4.36 -1.65
N ALA A 117 -19.20 3.48 -2.41
CA ALA A 117 -20.41 3.82 -3.16
C ALA A 117 -21.63 4.09 -2.26
N ALA A 118 -21.70 3.48 -1.09
CA ALA A 118 -22.80 3.63 -0.11
C ALA A 118 -22.64 4.87 0.78
N LEU A 119 -21.42 5.41 0.95
CA LEU A 119 -21.17 6.57 1.78
C LEU A 119 -21.87 7.83 1.23
N PRO A 120 -22.44 8.70 2.09
CA PRO A 120 -22.98 9.99 1.67
C PRO A 120 -21.91 10.82 0.96
N ARG A 121 -22.26 11.61 -0.05
CA ARG A 121 -21.29 12.51 -0.72
C ARG A 121 -20.64 13.46 0.27
N SER A 122 -19.34 13.66 0.15
CA SER A 122 -18.62 14.58 1.03
C SER A 122 -19.10 16.04 0.83
N PRO A 123 -19.05 16.89 1.87
CA PRO A 123 -19.44 18.29 1.77
C PRO A 123 -18.67 19.06 0.68
N LYS A 124 -17.44 18.67 0.38
CA LYS A 124 -16.62 19.27 -0.70
C LYS A 124 -17.14 18.94 -2.09
N GLU A 125 -17.64 17.72 -2.31
CA GLU A 125 -18.24 17.30 -3.59
C GLU A 125 -19.61 17.92 -3.82
N SER A 126 -20.38 18.18 -2.75
CA SER A 126 -21.70 18.82 -2.85
C SER A 126 -21.63 20.33 -3.07
N GLY A 127 -20.51 20.99 -2.76
CA GLY A 127 -20.30 22.43 -2.93
C GLY A 127 -20.07 22.87 -4.37
N GLY A 128 -19.50 22.00 -5.21
CA GLY A 128 -19.20 22.32 -6.62
C GLY A 128 -20.43 22.45 -7.52
N LEU A 129 -21.54 21.83 -7.18
CA LEU A 129 -22.77 21.85 -7.98
C LEU A 129 -23.70 23.07 -7.70
N ARG A 130 -23.38 23.87 -6.68
CA ARG A 130 -24.21 25.03 -6.31
C ARG A 130 -23.84 26.33 -7.01
N ASN A 131 -22.70 26.44 -7.65
CA ASN A 131 -22.23 27.70 -8.26
C ASN A 131 -22.55 27.87 -9.76
N GLU A 132 -23.10 26.86 -10.45
CA GLU A 132 -23.42 27.00 -11.88
C GLU A 132 -24.82 27.55 -12.18
N LYS A 133 -25.65 27.89 -11.19
CA LYS A 133 -27.04 28.34 -11.41
C LYS A 133 -27.33 29.83 -11.15
N LYS A 134 -26.30 30.71 -11.02
CA LYS A 134 -26.55 32.12 -10.68
C LYS A 134 -26.17 33.18 -11.74
N ASP A 135 -25.71 32.82 -12.91
CA ASP A 135 -25.28 33.77 -13.92
C ASP A 135 -26.09 33.72 -15.23
N HIS A 136 -27.43 33.59 -15.13
CA HIS A 136 -28.31 33.88 -16.26
C HIS A 136 -29.64 34.47 -15.72
N GLN A 137 -29.63 35.76 -15.37
CA GLN A 137 -30.77 36.69 -15.47
C GLN A 137 -30.27 38.06 -15.86
#